data_d8ba19fd615bede54563cc437f21e97a
#
_entry.id   d8ba19fd615bede54563cc437f21e97a
#
_cell.length_a   1.000
_cell.length_b   1.000
_cell.length_c   1.000
_cell.angle_alpha   90.00
_cell.angle_beta   90.00
_cell.angle_gamma   90.00
#
_symmetry.space_group_name_H-M   'P 1'
#
loop_
_entity.id
_entity.type
_entity.pdbx_description
1 polymer ?
#
loop_
_entity_poly.entity_id
_entity_poly.type
_entity_poly.pdbx_seq_one_letter_code
_entity_poly.pdbx_strand_id
1 'polypeptide(L)'
;PFGRGSKKRQGVVFALREKSKDAVKLKNIAAVLDPSPLLNNEMLRLAVFMKDEYFCTLYEAVKAMLPTGLGLNLVTSYIVNPDVTDDMLTSLSPDEKSVFSFLADKSVYVRGDRLLKELGFKQDFPIAEKMADKGFLIRNIDSVRRIGDATVKMVKLSEFYYALREPPKFTAKQKQVVKFLTDTGSASVKEVCYFTGVTTAVVTTLERKGILEFFDNEVFRRPKFLHGANKENIVLTSEQSAAFKDLCGRFQSDKAETSLLFGVTGSGKTKVYMRLIDEVLKTGKGCIVMVPEISLTPQLLSLFYNRYGEKVAVFHSALSMGERLDEWKRVKNGEAKIALGTRSAVFAPFDNLGLVIMDEEQEGTYKSEMSPRYHAKDVAAFRVGCHNGLLLLASATPSLTTYAAAKSGIYSLNVLKNRYGNAVLPEVITTEMKYGADPTKTKNLSDELTLSIKETLENKKQAILLLNRRGYNTFAACESCGKVMTCPNCSISLTYHSKNGRLMCHYCGYSEPFTNVCRECGEKSVVFSGTGTQRLEEELHDSFPEARVLRLDADTTTSRYSFENSLKKFTNGEYDIMLGTQMVAKGLDFPNVTLVGIIS
;
A
#
# COMPACT_ATOMS: atom_id res chain seq x y z
N PRO A 1 15.76 -7.47 26.83
CA PRO A 1 16.14 -8.84 26.47
C PRO A 1 15.16 -9.84 27.05
N PHE A 2 14.51 -10.62 26.19
CA PHE A 2 13.59 -11.68 26.61
C PHE A 2 14.34 -13.02 26.67
N GLY A 3 14.13 -13.82 27.71
CA GLY A 3 14.71 -15.14 27.89
C GLY A 3 16.18 -15.15 28.37
N ARG A 4 16.82 -16.31 28.31
CA ARG A 4 18.19 -16.55 28.84
C ARG A 4 19.32 -15.99 27.95
N GLY A 5 19.02 -15.50 26.73
CA GLY A 5 20.03 -15.02 25.78
C GLY A 5 20.33 -13.52 25.91
N SER A 6 21.42 -13.08 25.28
CA SER A 6 21.86 -11.68 25.17
C SER A 6 21.18 -10.94 23.99
N LYS A 7 20.46 -11.63 23.12
CA LYS A 7 19.79 -11.04 21.96
C LYS A 7 18.76 -9.99 22.38
N LYS A 8 18.96 -8.76 21.92
CA LYS A 8 18.00 -7.67 22.10
C LYS A 8 16.80 -7.89 21.17
N ARG A 9 15.60 -7.63 21.69
CA ARG A 9 14.36 -7.72 20.93
C ARG A 9 13.61 -6.41 21.04
N GLN A 10 12.98 -6.00 19.96
CA GLN A 10 12.06 -4.87 19.95
C GLN A 10 10.69 -5.32 20.43
N GLY A 11 10.04 -4.50 21.22
CA GLY A 11 8.69 -4.70 21.71
C GLY A 11 7.93 -3.39 21.75
N VAL A 12 6.64 -3.46 21.98
CA VAL A 12 5.76 -2.30 22.17
C VAL A 12 5.35 -2.24 23.62
N VAL A 13 5.50 -1.09 24.26
CA VAL A 13 5.01 -0.85 25.61
C VAL A 13 3.49 -0.64 25.52
N PHE A 14 2.75 -1.57 26.09
CA PHE A 14 1.28 -1.59 26.01
C PHE A 14 0.62 -0.95 27.24
N ALA A 15 1.22 -1.16 28.41
CA ALA A 15 0.77 -0.59 29.67
C ALA A 15 1.93 -0.46 30.64
N LEU A 16 1.86 0.51 31.54
CA LEU A 16 2.76 0.67 32.69
C LEU A 16 2.06 0.18 33.93
N ARG A 17 2.78 -0.55 34.81
CA ARG A 17 2.30 -1.04 36.09
C ARG A 17 3.36 -0.81 37.16
N GLU A 18 2.94 -0.43 38.33
CA GLU A 18 3.85 -0.19 39.48
C GLU A 18 4.44 -1.49 40.03
N LYS A 19 3.71 -2.58 39.98
CA LYS A 19 4.16 -3.90 40.51
C LYS A 19 3.92 -5.00 39.50
N SER A 20 4.90 -5.91 39.33
CA SER A 20 4.71 -7.15 38.61
C SER A 20 3.92 -8.14 39.46
N LYS A 21 2.96 -8.84 38.86
CA LYS A 21 2.23 -9.94 39.51
C LYS A 21 3.07 -11.22 39.59
N ASP A 22 4.12 -11.33 38.77
CA ASP A 22 4.95 -12.52 38.71
C ASP A 22 6.28 -12.30 39.44
N ALA A 23 6.72 -13.29 40.21
CA ALA A 23 8.00 -13.31 40.94
C ALA A 23 9.24 -13.48 40.00
N VAL A 24 9.12 -13.13 38.73
CA VAL A 24 10.18 -13.27 37.72
C VAL A 24 11.12 -12.08 37.80
N LYS A 25 12.42 -12.33 37.82
CA LYS A 25 13.46 -11.30 37.77
C LYS A 25 13.38 -10.57 36.42
N LEU A 26 12.81 -9.37 36.43
CA LEU A 26 12.65 -8.54 35.22
C LEU A 26 13.98 -7.93 34.80
N LYS A 27 14.23 -7.85 33.52
CA LYS A 27 15.37 -7.13 32.95
C LYS A 27 14.92 -5.71 32.55
N ASN A 28 15.80 -4.74 32.69
CA ASN A 28 15.53 -3.37 32.31
C ASN A 28 15.33 -3.21 30.78
N ILE A 29 14.51 -2.23 30.40
CA ILE A 29 14.40 -1.78 29.01
C ILE A 29 15.73 -1.13 28.64
N ALA A 30 16.36 -1.59 27.55
CA ALA A 30 17.67 -1.12 27.12
C ALA A 30 17.62 0.30 26.54
N ALA A 31 16.57 0.62 25.78
CA ALA A 31 16.32 1.95 25.21
C ALA A 31 14.85 2.14 24.89
N VAL A 32 14.35 3.36 25.03
CA VAL A 32 13.06 3.81 24.49
C VAL A 32 13.34 4.39 23.11
N LEU A 33 12.65 3.87 22.08
CA LEU A 33 12.99 4.12 20.70
C LEU A 33 12.23 5.31 20.08
N ASP A 34 11.04 5.60 20.60
CA ASP A 34 10.17 6.67 20.13
C ASP A 34 9.90 7.66 21.27
N PRO A 35 10.14 8.96 21.07
CA PRO A 35 9.97 9.98 22.11
C PRO A 35 8.49 10.20 22.48
N SER A 36 7.57 9.85 21.59
CA SER A 36 6.12 9.97 21.77
C SER A 36 5.41 8.66 21.44
N PRO A 37 4.23 8.38 22.04
CA PRO A 37 3.43 7.19 21.71
C PRO A 37 3.10 7.13 20.21
N LEU A 38 3.38 5.97 19.59
CA LEU A 38 3.03 5.74 18.18
C LEU A 38 1.53 5.50 18.01
N LEU A 39 0.92 4.77 18.92
CA LEU A 39 -0.49 4.40 18.93
C LEU A 39 -1.24 5.21 19.97
N ASN A 40 -2.42 5.67 19.63
CA ASN A 40 -3.35 6.29 20.57
C ASN A 40 -4.15 5.21 21.35
N ASN A 41 -4.97 5.63 22.31
CA ASN A 41 -5.74 4.72 23.16
C ASN A 41 -6.74 3.86 22.38
N GLU A 42 -7.34 4.42 21.31
CA GLU A 42 -8.23 3.66 20.42
C GLU A 42 -7.48 2.52 19.74
N MET A 43 -6.30 2.78 19.19
CA MET A 43 -5.50 1.76 18.51
C MET A 43 -4.98 0.68 19.46
N LEU A 44 -4.69 1.03 20.72
CA LEU A 44 -4.36 0.03 21.74
C LEU A 44 -5.56 -0.89 22.04
N ARG A 45 -6.78 -0.33 22.16
CA ARG A 45 -8.01 -1.11 22.31
C ARG A 45 -8.28 -1.97 21.06
N LEU A 46 -8.05 -1.42 19.87
CA LEU A 46 -8.16 -2.15 18.62
C LEU A 46 -7.19 -3.34 18.56
N ALA A 47 -5.97 -3.21 19.08
CA ALA A 47 -5.02 -4.34 19.13
C ALA A 47 -5.54 -5.48 20.01
N VAL A 48 -6.20 -5.16 21.13
CA VAL A 48 -6.85 -6.17 21.99
C VAL A 48 -8.00 -6.83 21.25
N PHE A 49 -8.89 -6.04 20.65
CA PHE A 49 -9.98 -6.55 19.82
C PHE A 49 -9.48 -7.49 18.73
N MET A 50 -8.46 -7.08 17.96
CA MET A 50 -7.90 -7.92 16.91
C MET A 50 -7.29 -9.21 17.43
N LYS A 51 -6.64 -9.16 18.59
CA LYS A 51 -6.09 -10.36 19.22
C LYS A 51 -7.19 -11.36 19.55
N ASP A 52 -8.28 -10.90 20.12
CA ASP A 52 -9.36 -11.76 20.61
C ASP A 52 -10.25 -12.27 19.46
N GLU A 53 -10.55 -11.42 18.46
CA GLU A 53 -11.40 -11.76 17.31
C GLU A 53 -10.68 -12.64 16.27
N TYR A 54 -9.39 -12.39 16.03
CA TYR A 54 -8.63 -13.06 14.96
C TYR A 54 -7.54 -14.02 15.47
N PHE A 55 -7.54 -14.32 16.76
CA PHE A 55 -6.62 -15.28 17.39
C PHE A 55 -5.14 -15.02 17.06
N CYS A 56 -4.75 -13.75 17.02
CA CYS A 56 -3.38 -13.34 16.78
C CYS A 56 -2.70 -12.84 18.07
N THR A 57 -1.39 -12.63 18.01
CA THR A 57 -0.67 -12.00 19.13
C THR A 57 -0.88 -10.48 19.13
N LEU A 58 -0.79 -9.82 20.30
CA LEU A 58 -0.81 -8.36 20.38
C LEU A 58 0.27 -7.72 19.50
N TYR A 59 1.43 -8.37 19.37
CA TYR A 59 2.51 -7.88 18.51
C TYR A 59 2.13 -7.90 17.03
N GLU A 60 1.49 -8.98 16.55
CA GLU A 60 1.00 -9.06 15.16
C GLU A 60 -0.08 -8.02 14.89
N ALA A 61 -1.00 -7.83 15.83
CA ALA A 61 -2.03 -6.79 15.72
C ALA A 61 -1.41 -5.39 15.59
N VAL A 62 -0.50 -5.03 16.49
CA VAL A 62 0.21 -3.73 16.45
C VAL A 62 1.03 -3.59 15.17
N LYS A 63 1.74 -4.64 14.76
CA LYS A 63 2.54 -4.63 13.53
C LYS A 63 1.70 -4.36 12.27
N ALA A 64 0.45 -4.84 12.24
CA ALA A 64 -0.47 -4.57 11.13
C ALA A 64 -0.93 -3.10 11.07
N MET A 65 -0.95 -2.40 12.19
CA MET A 65 -1.37 -1.00 12.30
C MET A 65 -0.25 -0.01 11.97
N LEU A 66 1.00 -0.44 12.10
CA LEU A 66 2.16 0.42 11.88
C LEU A 66 2.68 0.29 10.44
N PRO A 67 3.11 1.39 9.82
CA PRO A 67 3.70 1.33 8.49
C PRO A 67 4.98 0.49 8.50
N THR A 68 5.15 -0.29 7.43
CA THR A 68 6.39 -1.04 7.20
C THR A 68 7.55 -0.07 7.10
N GLY A 69 8.56 -0.19 7.98
CA GLY A 69 9.72 0.72 8.00
C GLY A 69 9.89 1.48 9.32
N LEU A 70 8.88 1.52 10.18
CA LEU A 70 9.03 2.00 11.56
C LEU A 70 9.92 1.10 12.43
N GLY A 71 10.23 -0.11 11.96
CA GLY A 71 11.18 -1.00 12.63
C GLY A 71 12.55 -0.32 12.74
N LEU A 72 13.04 -0.21 13.96
CA LEU A 72 14.35 0.33 14.25
C LEU A 72 15.39 -0.78 14.15
N ASN A 73 16.46 -0.52 13.44
CA ASN A 73 17.66 -1.33 13.53
C ASN A 73 18.51 -0.77 14.66
N LEU A 74 18.83 -1.62 15.63
CA LEU A 74 19.85 -1.27 16.60
C LEU A 74 21.21 -1.32 15.87
N VAL A 75 21.83 -0.16 15.77
CA VAL A 75 23.18 -0.02 15.21
C VAL A 75 24.12 0.16 16.37
N THR A 76 25.08 -0.74 16.48
CA THR A 76 26.15 -0.59 17.46
C THR A 76 27.30 0.16 16.80
N SER A 77 27.72 1.23 17.45
CA SER A 77 28.87 2.05 17.08
C SER A 77 29.95 1.90 18.14
N TYR A 78 31.18 2.03 17.73
CA TYR A 78 32.34 1.84 18.59
C TYR A 78 33.30 3.02 18.51
N ILE A 79 33.93 3.33 19.62
CA ILE A 79 35.06 4.27 19.75
C ILE A 79 36.10 3.64 20.65
N VAL A 80 37.36 4.04 20.50
CA VAL A 80 38.43 3.58 21.39
C VAL A 80 38.14 4.05 22.84
N ASN A 81 38.34 3.18 23.79
CA ASN A 81 38.27 3.54 25.20
C ASN A 81 39.52 4.35 25.58
N PRO A 82 39.39 5.60 26.07
CA PRO A 82 40.54 6.45 26.45
C PRO A 82 41.37 5.86 27.59
N ASP A 83 40.84 4.93 28.38
CA ASP A 83 41.52 4.31 29.52
C ASP A 83 42.44 3.14 29.12
N VAL A 84 42.57 2.83 27.83
CA VAL A 84 43.46 1.73 27.34
C VAL A 84 44.91 2.17 27.43
N THR A 85 45.72 1.36 28.14
CA THR A 85 47.16 1.56 28.26
C THR A 85 47.97 0.77 27.22
N ASP A 86 49.22 1.18 26.95
CA ASP A 86 50.06 0.51 25.96
C ASP A 86 50.35 -0.94 26.32
N ASP A 87 50.39 -1.30 27.59
CA ASP A 87 50.55 -2.68 28.06
C ASP A 87 49.37 -3.56 27.65
N MET A 88 48.15 -3.02 27.68
CA MET A 88 46.96 -3.75 27.24
C MET A 88 46.99 -4.03 25.73
N LEU A 89 47.58 -3.15 24.93
CA LEU A 89 47.64 -3.30 23.47
C LEU A 89 48.53 -4.47 23.04
N THR A 90 49.46 -4.90 23.88
CA THR A 90 50.31 -6.05 23.59
C THR A 90 49.54 -7.36 23.50
N SER A 91 48.38 -7.45 24.19
CA SER A 91 47.54 -8.64 24.24
C SER A 91 46.58 -8.79 23.05
N LEU A 92 46.52 -7.79 22.15
CA LEU A 92 45.63 -7.81 20.97
C LEU A 92 46.16 -8.71 19.86
N SER A 93 45.26 -9.48 19.27
CA SER A 93 45.51 -10.24 18.05
C SER A 93 45.73 -9.31 16.84
N PRO A 94 46.29 -9.78 15.72
CA PRO A 94 46.49 -8.98 14.52
C PRO A 94 45.20 -8.28 14.03
N ASP A 95 44.08 -9.00 14.02
CA ASP A 95 42.80 -8.48 13.62
C ASP A 95 42.26 -7.40 14.59
N GLU A 96 42.42 -7.66 15.91
CA GLU A 96 42.06 -6.68 16.94
C GLU A 96 42.92 -5.41 16.86
N LYS A 97 44.19 -5.53 16.55
CA LYS A 97 45.08 -4.38 16.30
C LYS A 97 44.65 -3.58 15.09
N SER A 98 44.22 -4.22 14.01
CA SER A 98 43.68 -3.52 12.83
C SER A 98 42.41 -2.72 13.17
N VAL A 99 41.49 -3.30 13.93
CA VAL A 99 40.28 -2.62 14.41
C VAL A 99 40.64 -1.44 15.33
N PHE A 100 41.56 -1.63 16.26
CA PHE A 100 41.98 -0.59 17.20
C PHE A 100 42.64 0.58 16.46
N SER A 101 43.61 0.33 15.58
CA SER A 101 44.29 1.34 14.77
C SER A 101 43.32 2.12 13.90
N PHE A 102 42.37 1.44 13.26
CA PHE A 102 41.35 2.11 12.44
C PHE A 102 40.48 3.08 13.26
N LEU A 103 40.17 2.73 14.50
CA LEU A 103 39.33 3.54 15.37
C LEU A 103 40.13 4.62 16.13
N ALA A 104 41.43 4.42 16.37
CA ALA A 104 42.29 5.36 17.10
C ALA A 104 42.38 6.73 16.42
N ASP A 105 42.35 6.75 15.08
CA ASP A 105 42.35 7.99 14.29
C ASP A 105 40.97 8.69 14.22
N LYS A 106 39.94 8.11 14.83
CA LYS A 106 38.56 8.61 14.77
C LYS A 106 38.15 9.20 16.11
N SER A 107 37.81 10.48 16.12
CA SER A 107 37.24 11.16 17.29
C SER A 107 35.74 10.99 17.45
N VAL A 108 35.12 10.15 16.62
CA VAL A 108 33.66 9.91 16.59
C VAL A 108 33.34 8.44 16.59
N TYR A 109 32.16 8.08 17.11
CA TYR A 109 31.69 6.70 17.06
C TYR A 109 31.55 6.19 15.62
N VAL A 110 32.14 5.05 15.32
CA VAL A 110 32.08 4.39 14.01
C VAL A 110 31.11 3.21 14.09
N ARG A 111 30.18 3.13 13.15
CA ARG A 111 29.22 2.03 13.05
C ARG A 111 29.92 0.69 12.80
N GLY A 112 29.47 -0.35 13.49
CA GLY A 112 30.08 -1.69 13.37
C GLY A 112 30.03 -2.26 11.96
N ASP A 113 28.93 -2.06 11.21
CA ASP A 113 28.79 -2.50 9.82
C ASP A 113 29.79 -1.80 8.88
N ARG A 114 30.02 -0.51 9.09
CA ARG A 114 31.02 0.27 8.34
C ARG A 114 32.43 -0.17 8.70
N LEU A 115 32.72 -0.36 9.98
CA LEU A 115 34.00 -0.82 10.48
C LEU A 115 34.40 -2.17 9.85
N LEU A 116 33.49 -3.13 9.84
CA LEU A 116 33.72 -4.45 9.27
C LEU A 116 33.95 -4.38 7.74
N LYS A 117 33.18 -3.53 7.06
CA LYS A 117 33.31 -3.34 5.60
C LYS A 117 34.64 -2.70 5.21
N GLU A 118 35.04 -1.66 5.92
CA GLU A 118 36.31 -0.91 5.64
C GLU A 118 37.54 -1.79 5.87
N LEU A 119 37.48 -2.69 6.87
CA LEU A 119 38.55 -3.64 7.18
C LEU A 119 38.45 -4.99 6.45
N GLY A 120 37.46 -5.18 5.58
CA GLY A 120 37.29 -6.40 4.79
C GLY A 120 36.81 -7.63 5.59
N PHE A 121 36.28 -7.44 6.79
CA PHE A 121 35.74 -8.53 7.60
C PHE A 121 34.32 -8.92 7.14
N LYS A 122 33.92 -10.18 7.44
CA LYS A 122 32.52 -10.60 7.24
C LYS A 122 31.57 -9.79 8.12
N GLN A 123 30.36 -9.53 7.61
CA GLN A 123 29.37 -8.67 8.27
C GLN A 123 28.92 -9.15 9.67
N ASP A 124 29.07 -10.40 9.98
CA ASP A 124 28.69 -11.04 11.25
C ASP A 124 29.89 -11.35 12.16
N PHE A 125 31.09 -10.86 11.82
CA PHE A 125 32.30 -11.12 12.61
C PHE A 125 32.29 -10.32 13.92
N PRO A 126 32.23 -10.99 15.10
CA PRO A 126 31.96 -10.34 16.39
C PRO A 126 33.18 -9.70 17.04
N ILE A 127 34.19 -9.27 16.27
CA ILE A 127 35.46 -8.76 16.79
C ILE A 127 35.30 -7.51 17.64
N ALA A 128 34.55 -6.51 17.14
CA ALA A 128 34.34 -5.25 17.84
C ALA A 128 33.51 -5.43 19.13
N GLU A 129 32.54 -6.36 19.15
CA GLU A 129 31.79 -6.73 20.34
C GLU A 129 32.71 -7.33 21.42
N LYS A 130 33.56 -8.27 21.03
CA LYS A 130 34.52 -8.91 21.94
C LYS A 130 35.53 -7.90 22.51
N MET A 131 36.00 -6.97 21.67
CA MET A 131 36.92 -5.92 22.12
C MET A 131 36.24 -4.94 23.10
N ALA A 132 34.95 -4.64 22.90
CA ALA A 132 34.20 -3.81 23.81
C ALA A 132 33.93 -4.54 25.14
N ASP A 133 33.66 -5.86 25.12
CA ASP A 133 33.50 -6.68 26.32
C ASP A 133 34.83 -6.82 27.12
N LYS A 134 35.96 -6.77 26.45
CA LYS A 134 37.31 -6.72 27.04
C LYS A 134 37.73 -5.33 27.52
N GLY A 135 36.95 -4.28 27.25
CA GLY A 135 37.23 -2.91 27.67
C GLY A 135 38.14 -2.08 26.73
N PHE A 136 38.52 -2.60 25.58
CA PHE A 136 39.33 -1.84 24.59
C PHE A 136 38.51 -0.80 23.81
N LEU A 137 37.21 -1.05 23.65
CA LEU A 137 36.31 -0.18 22.95
C LEU A 137 35.11 0.19 23.83
N ILE A 138 34.64 1.41 23.70
CA ILE A 138 33.34 1.84 24.23
C ILE A 138 32.31 1.62 23.12
N ARG A 139 31.26 0.89 23.46
CA ARG A 139 30.14 0.68 22.55
C ARG A 139 29.00 1.65 22.85
N ASN A 140 28.50 2.31 21.84
CA ASN A 140 27.23 3.02 21.87
C ASN A 140 26.20 2.27 21.03
N ILE A 141 25.00 2.13 21.53
CA ILE A 141 23.91 1.45 20.82
C ILE A 141 22.86 2.48 20.50
N ASP A 142 22.90 2.91 19.23
CA ASP A 142 21.91 3.82 18.70
C ASP A 142 20.81 3.06 17.97
N SER A 143 19.61 3.56 18.06
CA SER A 143 18.50 3.12 17.27
C SER A 143 18.43 3.94 16.00
N VAL A 144 18.73 3.31 14.87
CA VAL A 144 18.55 3.96 13.57
C VAL A 144 17.27 3.40 12.94
N ARG A 145 16.33 4.28 12.61
CA ARG A 145 15.14 3.86 11.86
C ARG A 145 15.60 3.22 10.56
N ARG A 146 14.96 2.11 10.19
CA ARG A 146 15.25 1.39 8.94
C ARG A 146 15.10 2.30 7.74
N ILE A 147 14.21 3.30 7.86
CA ILE A 147 14.01 4.37 6.91
C ILE A 147 14.04 5.67 7.71
N GLY A 148 15.02 6.52 7.44
CA GLY A 148 15.11 7.87 8.01
C GLY A 148 14.00 8.76 7.43
N ASP A 149 13.60 9.73 8.24
CA ASP A 149 12.76 10.82 7.77
C ASP A 149 13.45 11.55 6.62
N ALA A 150 12.69 11.99 5.62
CA ALA A 150 13.25 12.86 4.61
C ALA A 150 13.48 14.22 5.26
N THR A 151 14.72 14.62 5.39
CA THR A 151 15.07 15.93 5.93
C THR A 151 15.70 16.81 4.86
N VAL A 152 15.35 18.07 4.90
CA VAL A 152 16.05 19.11 4.14
C VAL A 152 16.88 19.90 5.12
N LYS A 153 18.17 20.00 4.81
CA LYS A 153 19.11 20.77 5.62
C LYS A 153 18.78 22.25 5.49
N MET A 154 18.26 22.81 6.57
CA MET A 154 17.90 24.22 6.69
C MET A 154 19.03 24.99 7.38
N VAL A 155 19.02 26.27 7.18
CA VAL A 155 19.98 27.19 7.78
C VAL A 155 19.27 28.44 8.25
N LYS A 156 19.67 28.94 9.42
CA LYS A 156 19.24 30.21 10.02
C LYS A 156 20.44 30.96 10.58
N LEU A 157 20.26 32.21 10.91
CA LEU A 157 21.26 32.97 11.68
C LEU A 157 21.30 32.41 13.11
N SER A 158 22.48 32.22 13.65
CA SER A 158 22.67 31.67 15.00
C SER A 158 22.33 32.69 16.08
N GLU A 159 22.00 32.23 17.28
CA GLU A 159 21.85 33.11 18.45
C GLU A 159 23.15 33.86 18.76
N PHE A 160 24.30 33.23 18.53
CA PHE A 160 25.59 33.85 18.65
C PHE A 160 25.74 35.09 17.76
N TYR A 161 25.25 35.05 16.50
CA TYR A 161 25.26 36.19 15.59
C TYR A 161 24.45 37.37 16.13
N TYR A 162 23.28 37.13 16.70
CA TYR A 162 22.43 38.17 17.29
C TYR A 162 23.00 38.75 18.60
N ALA A 163 23.84 37.99 19.31
CA ALA A 163 24.51 38.46 20.54
C ALA A 163 25.76 39.29 20.29
N LEU A 164 26.26 39.37 19.06
CA LEU A 164 27.44 40.16 18.71
C LEU A 164 27.16 41.67 18.79
N ARG A 165 27.98 42.41 19.53
CA ARG A 165 27.90 43.89 19.58
C ARG A 165 28.23 44.54 18.26
N GLU A 166 29.17 43.96 17.50
CA GLU A 166 29.57 44.41 16.17
C GLU A 166 29.63 43.20 15.21
N PRO A 167 29.01 43.27 14.01
CA PRO A 167 29.10 42.21 13.05
C PRO A 167 30.53 42.02 12.53
N PRO A 168 31.02 40.79 12.37
CA PRO A 168 32.34 40.51 11.84
C PRO A 168 32.47 40.99 10.38
N LYS A 169 33.69 41.21 9.93
CA LYS A 169 33.95 41.55 8.53
C LYS A 169 33.60 40.38 7.61
N PHE A 170 32.55 40.56 6.80
CA PHE A 170 32.10 39.59 5.82
C PHE A 170 32.61 39.92 4.42
N THR A 171 32.92 38.91 3.63
CA THR A 171 33.09 39.03 2.18
C THR A 171 31.77 39.42 1.51
N ALA A 172 31.82 39.94 0.27
CA ALA A 172 30.61 40.32 -0.46
C ALA A 172 29.58 39.15 -0.55
N LYS A 173 30.07 37.92 -0.81
CA LYS A 173 29.23 36.71 -0.87
C LYS A 173 28.64 36.33 0.49
N GLN A 174 29.40 36.46 1.56
CA GLN A 174 28.90 36.20 2.92
C GLN A 174 27.85 37.22 3.35
N LYS A 175 28.04 38.52 2.99
CA LYS A 175 27.03 39.56 3.24
C LYS A 175 25.69 39.24 2.57
N GLN A 176 25.70 38.72 1.34
CA GLN A 176 24.48 38.32 0.63
C GLN A 176 23.73 37.24 1.37
N VAL A 177 24.42 36.20 1.88
CA VAL A 177 23.81 35.12 2.65
C VAL A 177 23.21 35.65 3.95
N VAL A 178 23.96 36.44 4.71
CA VAL A 178 23.48 37.01 5.98
C VAL A 178 22.27 37.91 5.74
N LYS A 179 22.30 38.78 4.73
CA LYS A 179 21.19 39.66 4.38
C LYS A 179 19.95 38.82 3.99
N PHE A 180 20.10 37.81 3.13
CA PHE A 180 19.00 36.95 2.71
C PHE A 180 18.34 36.27 3.91
N LEU A 181 19.14 35.71 4.84
CA LEU A 181 18.61 35.06 6.04
C LEU A 181 18.05 36.05 7.08
N THR A 182 18.50 37.28 7.10
CA THR A 182 17.89 38.33 7.92
C THR A 182 16.49 38.65 7.42
N ASP A 183 16.28 38.65 6.10
CA ASP A 183 15.00 38.97 5.47
C ASP A 183 14.02 37.79 5.53
N THR A 184 14.51 36.55 5.44
CA THR A 184 13.69 35.33 5.36
C THR A 184 13.60 34.53 6.67
N GLY A 185 14.43 34.81 7.65
CA GLY A 185 14.53 34.09 8.92
C GLY A 185 15.24 32.73 8.79
N SER A 186 14.77 31.84 7.93
CA SER A 186 15.41 30.55 7.63
C SER A 186 15.12 30.12 6.20
N ALA A 187 16.01 29.32 5.62
CA ALA A 187 15.83 28.75 4.28
C ALA A 187 16.64 27.46 4.14
N SER A 188 16.31 26.63 3.14
CA SER A 188 17.17 25.50 2.83
C SER A 188 18.50 25.92 2.24
N VAL A 189 19.55 25.16 2.46
CA VAL A 189 20.88 25.43 1.89
C VAL A 189 20.81 25.59 0.37
N LYS A 190 19.93 24.84 -0.31
CA LYS A 190 19.71 24.94 -1.76
C LYS A 190 19.11 26.30 -2.16
N GLU A 191 18.09 26.76 -1.43
CA GLU A 191 17.45 28.06 -1.65
C GLU A 191 18.44 29.21 -1.40
N VAL A 192 19.20 29.15 -0.30
CA VAL A 192 20.24 30.14 -0.06
C VAL A 192 21.23 30.22 -1.23
N CYS A 193 21.71 29.05 -1.70
CA CYS A 193 22.62 29.02 -2.85
C CYS A 193 21.98 29.55 -4.13
N TYR A 194 20.71 29.20 -4.37
CA TYR A 194 19.96 29.62 -5.57
C TYR A 194 19.73 31.14 -5.60
N PHE A 195 19.18 31.69 -4.51
CA PHE A 195 18.84 33.13 -4.47
C PHE A 195 20.02 34.07 -4.29
N THR A 196 21.09 33.60 -3.64
CA THR A 196 22.28 34.44 -3.41
C THR A 196 23.42 34.18 -4.41
N GLY A 197 23.29 33.15 -5.26
CA GLY A 197 24.34 32.78 -6.21
C GLY A 197 25.63 32.25 -5.58
N VAL A 198 25.62 31.89 -4.29
CA VAL A 198 26.81 31.38 -3.60
C VAL A 198 26.85 29.85 -3.65
N THR A 199 28.01 29.26 -3.42
CA THR A 199 28.19 27.82 -3.29
C THR A 199 27.96 27.38 -1.84
N THR A 200 27.63 26.08 -1.66
CA THR A 200 27.49 25.47 -0.32
C THR A 200 28.70 25.67 0.57
N ALA A 201 29.90 25.77 0.00
CA ALA A 201 31.13 26.04 0.74
C ALA A 201 31.10 27.35 1.52
N VAL A 202 30.47 28.42 0.97
CA VAL A 202 30.33 29.71 1.65
C VAL A 202 29.40 29.56 2.86
N VAL A 203 28.29 28.84 2.71
CA VAL A 203 27.32 28.57 3.78
C VAL A 203 27.97 27.76 4.91
N THR A 204 28.71 26.70 4.57
CA THR A 204 29.44 25.87 5.55
C THR A 204 30.56 26.67 6.25
N THR A 205 31.19 27.61 5.55
CA THR A 205 32.22 28.48 6.17
C THR A 205 31.58 29.41 7.20
N LEU A 206 30.40 29.94 6.95
CA LEU A 206 29.67 30.79 7.89
C LEU A 206 29.21 30.01 9.11
N GLU A 207 28.80 28.75 8.92
CA GLU A 207 28.43 27.86 10.01
C GLU A 207 29.64 27.54 10.91
N ARG A 208 30.82 27.19 10.33
CA ARG A 208 32.06 26.98 11.10
C ARG A 208 32.50 28.21 11.90
N LYS A 209 32.13 29.38 11.45
CA LYS A 209 32.36 30.66 12.17
C LYS A 209 31.30 30.93 13.25
N GLY A 210 30.33 30.05 13.42
CA GLY A 210 29.25 30.23 14.37
C GLY A 210 28.18 31.26 13.98
N ILE A 211 28.24 31.81 12.76
CA ILE A 211 27.31 32.84 12.25
C ILE A 211 25.96 32.19 11.85
N LEU A 212 26.04 30.99 11.31
CA LEU A 212 24.87 30.21 10.89
C LEU A 212 24.74 28.96 11.74
N GLU A 213 23.51 28.52 11.89
CA GLU A 213 23.14 27.25 12.52
C GLU A 213 22.36 26.38 11.52
N PHE A 214 22.80 25.14 11.32
CA PHE A 214 22.08 24.17 10.55
C PHE A 214 21.07 23.44 11.43
N PHE A 215 19.90 23.18 10.88
CA PHE A 215 18.92 22.28 11.47
C PHE A 215 18.24 21.47 10.36
N ASP A 216 17.79 20.29 10.70
CA ASP A 216 17.07 19.43 9.78
C ASP A 216 15.56 19.71 9.89
N ASN A 217 14.93 20.03 8.76
CA ASN A 217 13.48 20.15 8.69
C ASN A 217 12.92 18.91 8.01
N GLU A 218 11.98 18.24 8.66
CA GLU A 218 11.34 17.06 8.10
C GLU A 218 10.48 17.46 6.89
N VAL A 219 10.69 16.78 5.77
CA VAL A 219 9.93 16.99 4.54
C VAL A 219 9.29 15.68 4.15
N PHE A 220 7.97 15.69 4.00
CA PHE A 220 7.25 14.50 3.58
C PHE A 220 7.44 14.22 2.09
N ARG A 221 7.81 12.97 1.77
CA ARG A 221 7.83 12.46 0.40
C ARG A 221 6.39 12.33 -0.07
N ARG A 222 6.04 13.03 -1.12
CA ARG A 222 4.67 13.00 -1.65
C ARG A 222 4.64 12.24 -2.96
N PRO A 223 3.62 11.39 -3.18
CA PRO A 223 3.37 10.84 -4.50
C PRO A 223 3.16 11.97 -5.49
N LYS A 224 3.81 11.91 -6.66
CA LYS A 224 3.65 12.91 -7.72
C LYS A 224 2.30 12.73 -8.41
N PHE A 225 1.28 13.40 -7.93
CA PHE A 225 -0.01 13.50 -8.62
C PHE A 225 -0.13 14.86 -9.32
N LEU A 226 -0.73 14.85 -10.50
CA LEU A 226 -0.99 16.06 -11.27
C LEU A 226 -1.97 16.96 -10.50
N HIS A 227 -1.56 18.16 -10.20
CA HIS A 227 -2.39 19.16 -9.53
C HIS A 227 -3.23 19.91 -10.57
N GLY A 228 -4.54 19.75 -10.51
CA GLY A 228 -5.49 20.63 -11.16
C GLY A 228 -6.50 21.07 -10.11
N ALA A 229 -6.44 22.31 -9.68
CA ALA A 229 -7.40 22.86 -8.71
C ALA A 229 -8.73 23.18 -9.36
N ASN A 230 -9.58 22.19 -9.57
CA ASN A 230 -10.98 22.41 -9.94
C ASN A 230 -11.90 21.77 -8.91
N LYS A 231 -12.43 22.58 -8.01
CA LYS A 231 -13.57 22.20 -7.16
C LYS A 231 -14.83 22.22 -8.02
N GLU A 232 -15.09 21.14 -8.72
CA GLU A 232 -16.39 20.98 -9.35
C GLU A 232 -17.50 20.93 -8.27
N ASN A 233 -18.54 21.72 -8.47
CA ASN A 233 -19.73 21.64 -7.63
C ASN A 233 -20.44 20.32 -7.93
N ILE A 234 -20.50 19.44 -6.92
CA ILE A 234 -21.23 18.18 -7.04
C ILE A 234 -22.73 18.47 -6.96
N VAL A 235 -23.41 18.35 -8.09
CA VAL A 235 -24.87 18.41 -8.16
C VAL A 235 -25.41 16.99 -8.00
N LEU A 236 -26.28 16.80 -7.00
CA LEU A 236 -26.91 15.52 -6.70
C LEU A 236 -28.29 15.44 -7.34
N THR A 237 -28.65 14.25 -7.85
CA THR A 237 -30.02 13.95 -8.26
C THR A 237 -30.96 13.87 -7.05
N SER A 238 -32.26 13.75 -7.27
CA SER A 238 -33.24 13.60 -6.18
C SER A 238 -32.97 12.37 -5.32
N GLU A 239 -32.67 11.21 -5.91
CA GLU A 239 -32.31 9.97 -5.19
C GLU A 239 -31.01 10.14 -4.40
N GLN A 240 -29.98 10.70 -5.02
CA GLN A 240 -28.70 10.96 -4.38
C GLN A 240 -28.86 11.97 -3.23
N SER A 241 -29.70 13.00 -3.39
CA SER A 241 -29.96 13.99 -2.35
C SER A 241 -30.72 13.39 -1.16
N ALA A 242 -31.65 12.47 -1.41
CA ALA A 242 -32.36 11.76 -0.35
C ALA A 242 -31.41 10.88 0.46
N ALA A 243 -30.58 10.07 -0.22
CA ALA A 243 -29.55 9.24 0.41
C ALA A 243 -28.55 10.10 1.20
N PHE A 244 -28.08 11.19 0.63
CA PHE A 244 -27.17 12.13 1.29
C PHE A 244 -27.76 12.72 2.57
N LYS A 245 -29.04 13.13 2.55
CA LYS A 245 -29.73 13.68 3.73
C LYS A 245 -29.85 12.64 4.86
N ASP A 246 -30.25 11.40 4.55
CA ASP A 246 -30.30 10.32 5.54
C ASP A 246 -28.93 10.05 6.16
N LEU A 247 -27.89 9.92 5.33
CA LEU A 247 -26.51 9.68 5.78
C LEU A 247 -25.97 10.82 6.65
N CYS A 248 -26.28 12.09 6.30
CA CYS A 248 -25.92 13.23 7.12
C CYS A 248 -26.64 13.22 8.47
N GLY A 249 -27.93 12.91 8.49
CA GLY A 249 -28.71 12.79 9.73
C GLY A 249 -28.13 11.73 10.66
N ARG A 250 -27.72 10.59 10.10
CA ARG A 250 -27.07 9.51 10.87
C ARG A 250 -25.71 9.91 11.40
N PHE A 251 -24.89 10.55 10.59
CA PHE A 251 -23.58 11.07 11.05
C PHE A 251 -23.77 12.10 12.19
N GLN A 252 -24.82 12.91 12.14
CA GLN A 252 -25.14 13.93 13.15
C GLN A 252 -25.81 13.37 14.41
N SER A 253 -26.28 12.10 14.39
CA SER A 253 -26.94 11.47 15.56
C SER A 253 -26.00 11.26 16.75
N ASP A 254 -24.69 11.42 16.56
CA ASP A 254 -23.62 11.14 17.52
C ASP A 254 -23.68 9.71 18.11
N LYS A 255 -24.13 8.79 17.26
CA LYS A 255 -24.14 7.35 17.54
C LYS A 255 -23.32 6.62 16.48
N ALA A 256 -22.72 5.52 16.89
CA ALA A 256 -22.07 4.63 15.94
C ALA A 256 -23.13 3.92 15.09
N GLU A 257 -23.14 4.19 13.80
CA GLU A 257 -24.11 3.59 12.87
C GLU A 257 -23.41 2.98 11.66
N THR A 258 -24.07 1.99 11.04
CA THR A 258 -23.65 1.42 9.77
C THR A 258 -24.77 1.58 8.75
N SER A 259 -24.41 2.04 7.55
CA SER A 259 -25.34 2.27 6.45
C SER A 259 -24.87 1.55 5.19
N LEU A 260 -25.80 0.98 4.45
CA LEU A 260 -25.57 0.44 3.10
C LEU A 260 -26.08 1.45 2.05
N LEU A 261 -25.18 1.92 1.20
CA LEU A 261 -25.51 2.66 -0.02
C LEU A 261 -25.51 1.68 -1.20
N PHE A 262 -26.67 1.10 -1.47
CA PHE A 262 -26.91 0.18 -2.56
C PHE A 262 -27.30 0.94 -3.82
N GLY A 263 -26.49 0.88 -4.86
CA GLY A 263 -26.80 1.60 -6.10
C GLY A 263 -26.21 0.91 -7.31
N VAL A 264 -26.97 0.87 -8.39
CA VAL A 264 -26.50 0.29 -9.66
C VAL A 264 -25.17 0.93 -10.11
N THR A 265 -24.42 0.22 -10.92
CA THR A 265 -23.17 0.76 -11.50
C THR A 265 -23.46 2.05 -12.26
N GLY A 266 -22.68 3.10 -12.02
CA GLY A 266 -22.93 4.41 -12.63
C GLY A 266 -24.05 5.24 -11.98
N SER A 267 -24.61 4.82 -10.83
CA SER A 267 -25.61 5.62 -10.07
C SER A 267 -25.03 6.84 -9.34
N GLY A 268 -23.71 7.02 -9.37
CA GLY A 268 -23.04 8.15 -8.74
C GLY A 268 -22.86 8.02 -7.21
N LYS A 269 -22.72 6.81 -6.67
CA LYS A 269 -22.38 6.55 -5.26
C LYS A 269 -21.21 7.41 -4.78
N THR A 270 -20.17 7.54 -5.59
CA THR A 270 -18.98 8.36 -5.31
C THR A 270 -19.34 9.82 -5.06
N LYS A 271 -20.28 10.40 -5.82
CA LYS A 271 -20.74 11.78 -5.62
C LYS A 271 -21.45 11.95 -4.27
N VAL A 272 -22.26 10.96 -3.88
CA VAL A 272 -22.97 10.98 -2.58
C VAL A 272 -21.97 10.97 -1.43
N TYR A 273 -21.03 10.02 -1.44
CA TYR A 273 -20.09 9.96 -0.33
C TYR A 273 -19.05 11.09 -0.34
N MET A 274 -18.69 11.68 -1.48
CA MET A 274 -17.85 12.89 -1.51
C MET A 274 -18.55 14.08 -0.85
N ARG A 275 -19.85 14.26 -1.09
CA ARG A 275 -20.65 15.28 -0.39
C ARG A 275 -20.72 15.01 1.12
N LEU A 276 -20.82 13.74 1.52
CA LEU A 276 -20.79 13.35 2.94
C LEU A 276 -19.43 13.67 3.58
N ILE A 277 -18.33 13.40 2.88
CA ILE A 277 -16.99 13.79 3.34
C ILE A 277 -16.90 15.30 3.56
N ASP A 278 -17.46 16.11 2.64
CA ASP A 278 -17.47 17.58 2.80
C ASP A 278 -18.11 18.00 4.14
N GLU A 279 -19.23 17.39 4.53
CA GLU A 279 -19.91 17.69 5.78
C GLU A 279 -19.11 17.22 7.01
N VAL A 280 -18.53 16.02 6.95
CA VAL A 280 -17.70 15.49 8.04
C VAL A 280 -16.46 16.36 8.26
N LEU A 281 -15.82 16.83 7.21
CA LEU A 281 -14.64 17.71 7.31
C LEU A 281 -14.95 19.05 7.95
N LYS A 282 -16.20 19.57 7.83
CA LYS A 282 -16.63 20.82 8.52
C LYS A 282 -16.61 20.66 10.05
N THR A 283 -16.80 19.45 10.55
CA THR A 283 -16.76 19.15 12.00
C THR A 283 -15.33 18.94 12.53
N GLY A 284 -14.32 18.98 11.67
CA GLY A 284 -12.92 18.71 12.02
C GLY A 284 -12.58 17.22 12.19
N LYS A 285 -13.56 16.32 12.07
CA LYS A 285 -13.36 14.86 12.13
C LYS A 285 -12.65 14.35 10.87
N GLY A 286 -11.92 13.23 11.02
CA GLY A 286 -11.24 12.56 9.92
C GLY A 286 -12.14 11.56 9.18
N CYS A 287 -11.75 11.23 7.95
CA CYS A 287 -12.44 10.26 7.10
C CYS A 287 -11.47 9.20 6.58
N ILE A 288 -11.89 7.95 6.56
CA ILE A 288 -11.20 6.86 5.86
C ILE A 288 -12.04 6.45 4.67
N VAL A 289 -11.42 6.36 3.50
CA VAL A 289 -12.05 5.86 2.27
C VAL A 289 -11.26 4.66 1.79
N MET A 290 -11.88 3.50 1.87
CA MET A 290 -11.30 2.26 1.40
C MET A 290 -11.88 1.87 0.05
N VAL A 291 -11.01 1.51 -0.87
CA VAL A 291 -11.35 1.01 -2.20
C VAL A 291 -10.55 -0.27 -2.48
N PRO A 292 -11.04 -1.20 -3.30
CA PRO A 292 -10.25 -2.33 -3.76
C PRO A 292 -8.96 -1.88 -4.47
N GLU A 293 -7.91 -2.71 -4.44
CA GLU A 293 -6.61 -2.35 -5.07
C GLU A 293 -6.77 -1.99 -6.55
N ILE A 294 -7.61 -2.71 -7.28
CA ILE A 294 -7.91 -2.47 -8.69
C ILE A 294 -8.69 -1.19 -8.94
N SER A 295 -9.45 -0.70 -7.97
CA SER A 295 -10.24 0.54 -8.06
C SER A 295 -9.46 1.79 -7.66
N LEU A 296 -8.28 1.64 -7.04
CA LEU A 296 -7.41 2.77 -6.69
C LEU A 296 -6.65 3.27 -7.93
N THR A 297 -7.41 3.75 -8.88
CA THR A 297 -6.89 4.25 -10.17
C THR A 297 -6.34 5.67 -10.06
N PRO A 298 -5.48 6.11 -11.00
CA PRO A 298 -5.03 7.49 -11.08
C PRO A 298 -6.18 8.49 -11.19
N GLN A 299 -7.27 8.11 -11.85
CA GLN A 299 -8.47 8.95 -11.98
C GLN A 299 -9.12 9.19 -10.62
N LEU A 300 -9.31 8.15 -9.81
CA LEU A 300 -9.86 8.30 -8.46
C LEU A 300 -8.95 9.14 -7.57
N LEU A 301 -7.64 8.90 -7.61
CA LEU A 301 -6.66 9.69 -6.88
C LEU A 301 -6.72 11.17 -7.30
N SER A 302 -6.74 11.44 -8.60
CA SER A 302 -6.86 12.81 -9.13
C SER A 302 -8.17 13.48 -8.71
N LEU A 303 -9.28 12.74 -8.70
CA LEU A 303 -10.58 13.24 -8.24
C LEU A 303 -10.53 13.72 -6.78
N PHE A 304 -9.90 12.94 -5.90
CA PHE A 304 -9.73 13.30 -4.49
C PHE A 304 -8.74 14.45 -4.30
N TYR A 305 -7.58 14.41 -4.96
CA TYR A 305 -6.58 15.48 -4.85
C TYR A 305 -7.08 16.81 -5.42
N ASN A 306 -7.79 16.80 -6.55
CA ASN A 306 -8.36 18.02 -7.13
C ASN A 306 -9.37 18.68 -6.20
N ARG A 307 -10.14 17.88 -5.41
CA ARG A 307 -11.15 18.42 -4.50
C ARG A 307 -10.60 18.80 -3.14
N TYR A 308 -9.76 17.94 -2.55
CA TYR A 308 -9.34 18.06 -1.15
C TYR A 308 -7.90 18.48 -0.96
N GLY A 309 -7.11 18.44 -2.02
CA GLY A 309 -5.70 18.85 -2.01
C GLY A 309 -4.88 18.08 -0.98
N GLU A 310 -4.13 18.82 -0.21
CA GLU A 310 -3.21 18.29 0.80
C GLU A 310 -3.90 17.60 2.00
N LYS A 311 -5.22 17.72 2.13
CA LYS A 311 -5.97 17.02 3.18
C LYS A 311 -6.06 15.51 2.93
N VAL A 312 -5.64 15.03 1.75
CA VAL A 312 -5.63 13.60 1.40
C VAL A 312 -4.27 12.98 1.69
N ALA A 313 -4.28 11.87 2.42
CA ALA A 313 -3.17 10.95 2.56
C ALA A 313 -3.50 9.62 1.88
N VAL A 314 -2.54 9.00 1.20
CA VAL A 314 -2.78 7.79 0.40
C VAL A 314 -2.12 6.57 1.04
N PHE A 315 -2.87 5.45 1.10
CA PHE A 315 -2.43 4.20 1.72
C PHE A 315 -2.60 3.02 0.76
N HIS A 316 -1.52 2.63 0.08
CA HIS A 316 -1.54 1.44 -0.79
C HIS A 316 -0.18 0.74 -0.90
N SER A 317 -0.21 -0.49 -1.43
CA SER A 317 0.97 -1.37 -1.51
C SER A 317 2.08 -0.86 -2.43
N ALA A 318 1.77 -0.05 -3.45
CA ALA A 318 2.74 0.47 -4.41
C ALA A 318 3.55 1.68 -3.91
N LEU A 319 3.20 2.29 -2.77
CA LEU A 319 4.02 3.31 -2.15
C LEU A 319 5.31 2.71 -1.61
N SER A 320 6.41 3.43 -1.76
CA SER A 320 7.66 3.10 -1.07
C SER A 320 7.46 3.11 0.45
N MET A 321 8.34 2.43 1.17
CA MET A 321 8.25 2.40 2.64
C MET A 321 8.35 3.81 3.26
N GLY A 322 9.16 4.70 2.65
CA GLY A 322 9.29 6.08 3.10
C GLY A 322 8.01 6.88 2.89
N GLU A 323 7.40 6.80 1.71
CA GLU A 323 6.12 7.45 1.42
C GLU A 323 5.00 6.96 2.36
N ARG A 324 4.93 5.65 2.65
CA ARG A 324 3.94 5.12 3.60
C ARG A 324 4.12 5.69 5.00
N LEU A 325 5.37 5.84 5.45
CA LEU A 325 5.68 6.44 6.75
C LEU A 325 5.27 7.91 6.78
N ASP A 326 5.59 8.64 5.73
CA ASP A 326 5.31 10.07 5.62
C ASP A 326 3.80 10.32 5.56
N GLU A 327 3.03 9.55 4.77
CA GLU A 327 1.56 9.64 4.72
C GLU A 327 0.92 9.27 6.07
N TRP A 328 1.44 8.25 6.75
CA TRP A 328 0.99 7.88 8.08
C TRP A 328 1.21 8.99 9.11
N LYS A 329 2.38 9.64 9.09
CA LYS A 329 2.70 10.77 9.96
C LYS A 329 1.82 11.99 9.66
N ARG A 330 1.54 12.29 8.42
CA ARG A 330 0.63 13.39 8.04
C ARG A 330 -0.75 13.23 8.65
N VAL A 331 -1.29 11.99 8.67
CA VAL A 331 -2.55 11.71 9.35
C VAL A 331 -2.39 11.87 10.86
N LYS A 332 -1.33 11.28 11.45
CA LYS A 332 -1.07 11.35 12.89
C LYS A 332 -0.92 12.79 13.38
N ASN A 333 -0.25 13.64 12.62
CA ASN A 333 -0.04 15.06 12.94
C ASN A 333 -1.30 15.92 12.65
N GLY A 334 -2.36 15.33 12.06
CA GLY A 334 -3.58 16.05 11.74
C GLY A 334 -3.50 16.93 10.48
N GLU A 335 -2.43 16.84 9.71
CA GLU A 335 -2.24 17.55 8.44
C GLU A 335 -3.16 17.00 7.35
N ALA A 336 -3.30 15.68 7.27
CA ALA A 336 -4.27 15.02 6.43
C ALA A 336 -5.53 14.66 7.22
N LYS A 337 -6.69 14.90 6.61
CA LYS A 337 -8.02 14.63 7.18
C LYS A 337 -8.76 13.50 6.47
N ILE A 338 -8.25 13.06 5.33
CA ILE A 338 -8.80 11.96 4.54
C ILE A 338 -7.69 10.94 4.32
N ALA A 339 -7.91 9.70 4.72
CA ALA A 339 -7.06 8.56 4.37
C ALA A 339 -7.75 7.79 3.23
N LEU A 340 -7.22 7.89 2.02
CA LEU A 340 -7.69 7.18 0.84
C LEU A 340 -6.77 5.99 0.57
N GLY A 341 -7.31 4.79 0.47
CA GLY A 341 -6.44 3.67 0.18
C GLY A 341 -7.12 2.31 0.10
N THR A 342 -6.30 1.28 0.11
CA THR A 342 -6.77 -0.11 0.12
C THR A 342 -7.07 -0.57 1.55
N ARG A 343 -7.27 -1.86 1.77
CA ARG A 343 -7.55 -2.46 3.08
C ARG A 343 -6.72 -1.88 4.24
N SER A 344 -5.44 -1.59 4.02
CA SER A 344 -4.55 -1.07 5.06
C SER A 344 -4.88 0.35 5.54
N ALA A 345 -5.63 1.12 4.77
CA ALA A 345 -6.07 2.46 5.15
C ALA A 345 -6.95 2.45 6.41
N VAL A 346 -7.58 1.32 6.74
CA VAL A 346 -8.36 1.15 7.96
C VAL A 346 -7.57 1.44 9.24
N PHE A 347 -6.23 1.37 9.18
CA PHE A 347 -5.32 1.66 10.30
C PHE A 347 -4.75 3.09 10.29
N ALA A 348 -5.25 3.98 9.46
CA ALA A 348 -4.81 5.37 9.47
C ALA A 348 -5.03 6.00 10.87
N PRO A 349 -4.00 6.65 11.47
CA PRO A 349 -3.97 6.99 12.90
C PRO A 349 -4.72 8.30 13.19
N PHE A 350 -6.01 8.35 12.93
CA PHE A 350 -6.87 9.48 13.31
C PHE A 350 -7.15 9.48 14.80
N ASP A 351 -7.03 10.63 15.44
CA ASP A 351 -7.45 10.82 16.83
C ASP A 351 -8.96 11.07 16.96
N ASN A 352 -9.59 11.59 15.91
CA ASN A 352 -11.02 11.85 15.86
C ASN A 352 -11.57 11.41 14.49
N LEU A 353 -12.09 10.19 14.43
CA LEU A 353 -12.61 9.56 13.22
C LEU A 353 -14.12 9.73 13.14
N GLY A 354 -14.62 10.37 12.07
CA GLY A 354 -16.06 10.58 11.88
C GLY A 354 -16.72 9.64 10.89
N LEU A 355 -15.98 9.21 9.87
CA LEU A 355 -16.54 8.48 8.74
C LEU A 355 -15.55 7.43 8.23
N VAL A 356 -16.04 6.23 8.02
CA VAL A 356 -15.34 5.20 7.27
C VAL A 356 -16.21 4.77 6.10
N ILE A 357 -15.67 4.84 4.89
CA ILE A 357 -16.32 4.41 3.66
C ILE A 357 -15.61 3.17 3.15
N MET A 358 -16.37 2.13 2.82
CA MET A 358 -15.90 0.96 2.09
C MET A 358 -16.65 0.92 0.75
N ASP A 359 -15.97 1.29 -0.32
CA ASP A 359 -16.50 1.15 -1.67
C ASP A 359 -16.28 -0.27 -2.19
N GLU A 360 -17.23 -0.81 -2.95
CA GLU A 360 -17.27 -2.20 -3.38
C GLU A 360 -17.09 -3.18 -2.17
N GLU A 361 -17.92 -3.04 -1.14
CA GLU A 361 -17.77 -3.72 0.17
C GLU A 361 -17.72 -5.24 0.08
N GLN A 362 -18.29 -5.82 -0.99
CA GLN A 362 -18.33 -7.26 -1.25
C GLN A 362 -16.97 -7.85 -1.68
N GLU A 363 -15.96 -7.00 -1.94
CA GLU A 363 -14.67 -7.47 -2.44
C GLU A 363 -13.90 -8.30 -1.40
N GLY A 364 -13.48 -9.49 -1.81
CA GLY A 364 -12.72 -10.41 -0.95
C GLY A 364 -11.35 -9.86 -0.51
N THR A 365 -10.81 -8.86 -1.21
CA THR A 365 -9.52 -8.23 -0.89
C THR A 365 -9.54 -7.46 0.44
N TYR A 366 -10.71 -7.17 1.00
CA TYR A 366 -10.86 -6.60 2.34
C TYR A 366 -10.57 -7.58 3.47
N LYS A 367 -10.52 -8.87 3.19
CA LYS A 367 -10.00 -9.90 4.11
C LYS A 367 -8.49 -10.04 3.96
N SER A 368 -7.76 -10.05 5.09
CA SER A 368 -6.31 -10.32 5.08
C SER A 368 -6.04 -11.81 4.96
N GLU A 369 -5.18 -12.20 4.03
CA GLU A 369 -4.72 -13.58 3.89
C GLU A 369 -3.59 -13.92 4.87
N MET A 370 -2.85 -12.90 5.31
CA MET A 370 -1.74 -13.03 6.26
C MET A 370 -2.20 -12.71 7.68
N SER A 371 -1.52 -13.27 8.69
CA SER A 371 -1.76 -12.93 10.10
C SER A 371 -1.42 -11.45 10.39
N PRO A 372 -2.32 -10.78 11.12
CA PRO A 372 -3.68 -11.17 11.53
C PRO A 372 -4.63 -11.22 10.33
N ARG A 373 -5.44 -12.27 10.26
CA ARG A 373 -6.39 -12.47 9.16
C ARG A 373 -7.68 -11.66 9.38
N TYR A 374 -7.53 -10.36 9.59
CA TYR A 374 -8.65 -9.46 9.86
C TYR A 374 -9.50 -9.19 8.61
N HIS A 375 -10.76 -8.83 8.83
CA HIS A 375 -11.61 -8.22 7.82
C HIS A 375 -11.70 -6.71 8.07
N ALA A 376 -11.47 -5.89 7.04
CA ALA A 376 -11.45 -4.44 7.20
C ALA A 376 -12.79 -3.86 7.69
N LYS A 377 -13.93 -4.50 7.33
CA LYS A 377 -15.26 -4.10 7.80
C LYS A 377 -15.40 -4.19 9.33
N ASP A 378 -14.91 -5.28 9.93
CA ASP A 378 -15.01 -5.47 11.38
C ASP A 378 -14.11 -4.48 12.13
N VAL A 379 -12.91 -4.25 11.61
CA VAL A 379 -11.99 -3.22 12.14
C VAL A 379 -12.60 -1.83 11.99
N ALA A 380 -13.22 -1.53 10.85
CA ALA A 380 -13.90 -0.24 10.61
C ALA A 380 -15.07 -0.05 11.57
N ALA A 381 -15.92 -1.08 11.76
CA ALA A 381 -17.04 -1.05 12.69
C ALA A 381 -16.57 -0.81 14.14
N PHE A 382 -15.50 -1.49 14.58
CA PHE A 382 -14.91 -1.26 15.89
C PHE A 382 -14.45 0.19 16.05
N ARG A 383 -13.72 0.73 15.06
CA ARG A 383 -13.19 2.09 15.10
C ARG A 383 -14.31 3.15 15.12
N VAL A 384 -15.30 2.98 14.25
CA VAL A 384 -16.48 3.84 14.22
C VAL A 384 -17.22 3.79 15.57
N GLY A 385 -17.32 2.60 16.19
CA GLY A 385 -17.88 2.41 17.53
C GLY A 385 -17.15 3.20 18.62
N CYS A 386 -15.83 3.35 18.49
CA CYS A 386 -15.04 4.13 19.45
C CYS A 386 -15.24 5.66 19.34
N HIS A 387 -15.72 6.15 18.20
CA HIS A 387 -15.78 7.57 17.87
C HIS A 387 -17.21 8.09 17.62
N ASN A 388 -18.24 7.29 17.85
CA ASN A 388 -19.62 7.61 17.49
C ASN A 388 -19.72 8.12 16.04
N GLY A 389 -19.07 7.40 15.11
CA GLY A 389 -19.00 7.77 13.71
C GLY A 389 -19.94 6.95 12.83
N LEU A 390 -19.82 7.13 11.52
CA LEU A 390 -20.60 6.42 10.52
C LEU A 390 -19.72 5.48 9.69
N LEU A 391 -20.11 4.20 9.59
CA LEU A 391 -19.57 3.26 8.61
C LEU A 391 -20.51 3.21 7.40
N LEU A 392 -20.03 3.65 6.25
CA LEU A 392 -20.75 3.60 4.98
C LEU A 392 -20.20 2.47 4.11
N LEU A 393 -21.03 1.48 3.87
CA LEU A 393 -20.77 0.38 2.95
C LEU A 393 -21.42 0.73 1.61
N ALA A 394 -20.64 0.84 0.53
CA ALA A 394 -21.15 1.20 -0.79
C ALA A 394 -20.93 0.03 -1.75
N SER A 395 -21.96 -0.34 -2.52
CA SER A 395 -21.89 -1.43 -3.48
C SER A 395 -23.01 -1.38 -4.52
N ALA A 396 -22.71 -1.91 -5.71
CA ALA A 396 -23.74 -2.26 -6.70
C ALA A 396 -24.24 -3.72 -6.52
N THR A 397 -23.44 -4.55 -5.88
CA THR A 397 -23.68 -5.97 -5.65
C THR A 397 -23.30 -6.34 -4.20
N PRO A 398 -24.03 -5.82 -3.20
CA PRO A 398 -23.65 -5.99 -1.81
C PRO A 398 -23.57 -7.48 -1.41
N SER A 399 -22.69 -7.79 -0.47
CA SER A 399 -22.60 -9.13 0.09
C SER A 399 -23.95 -9.54 0.73
N LEU A 400 -24.27 -10.83 0.66
CA LEU A 400 -25.55 -11.35 1.21
C LEU A 400 -25.72 -10.97 2.69
N THR A 401 -24.65 -11.03 3.47
CA THR A 401 -24.67 -10.69 4.90
C THR A 401 -24.97 -9.21 5.12
N THR A 402 -24.33 -8.30 4.36
CA THR A 402 -24.58 -6.85 4.43
C THR A 402 -25.99 -6.51 3.98
N TYR A 403 -26.44 -7.11 2.87
CA TYR A 403 -27.80 -6.89 2.37
C TYR A 403 -28.87 -7.40 3.35
N ALA A 404 -28.69 -8.57 3.93
CA ALA A 404 -29.60 -9.11 4.94
C ALA A 404 -29.66 -8.21 6.19
N ALA A 405 -28.52 -7.72 6.67
CA ALA A 405 -28.46 -6.78 7.79
C ALA A 405 -29.16 -5.46 7.48
N ALA A 406 -29.06 -4.96 6.24
CA ALA A 406 -29.77 -3.77 5.81
C ALA A 406 -31.30 -4.01 5.69
N LYS A 407 -31.70 -5.18 5.18
CA LYS A 407 -33.13 -5.56 5.09
C LYS A 407 -33.78 -5.78 6.45
N SER A 408 -33.07 -6.30 7.43
CA SER A 408 -33.55 -6.51 8.80
C SER A 408 -33.53 -5.23 9.66
N GLY A 409 -33.04 -4.09 9.12
CA GLY A 409 -32.96 -2.83 9.85
C GLY A 409 -31.78 -2.69 10.81
N ILE A 410 -30.85 -3.67 10.83
CA ILE A 410 -29.58 -3.57 11.59
C ILE A 410 -28.69 -2.47 10.98
N TYR A 411 -28.65 -2.40 9.65
CA TYR A 411 -28.01 -1.31 8.91
C TYR A 411 -29.09 -0.45 8.25
N SER A 412 -28.83 0.84 8.09
CA SER A 412 -29.73 1.65 7.26
C SER A 412 -29.51 1.34 5.78
N LEU A 413 -30.58 1.40 4.99
CA LEU A 413 -30.55 1.09 3.57
C LEU A 413 -30.88 2.33 2.75
N ASN A 414 -29.93 2.78 1.96
CA ASN A 414 -30.10 3.83 0.96
C ASN A 414 -29.95 3.23 -0.43
N VAL A 415 -30.94 3.42 -1.30
CA VAL A 415 -30.99 2.79 -2.64
C VAL A 415 -30.96 3.85 -3.73
N LEU A 416 -30.03 3.70 -4.67
CA LEU A 416 -29.94 4.46 -5.91
C LEU A 416 -30.29 3.55 -7.08
N LYS A 417 -31.51 3.68 -7.61
CA LYS A 417 -32.05 2.77 -8.64
C LYS A 417 -31.59 3.14 -10.05
N ASN A 418 -31.38 4.43 -10.29
CA ASN A 418 -31.12 4.95 -11.62
C ASN A 418 -29.64 5.27 -11.82
N ARG A 419 -29.15 5.09 -13.05
CA ARG A 419 -27.84 5.59 -13.48
C ARG A 419 -27.87 7.12 -13.54
N TYR A 420 -26.72 7.73 -13.35
CA TYR A 420 -26.57 9.18 -13.49
C TYR A 420 -26.70 9.60 -14.97
N GLY A 421 -27.49 10.61 -15.24
CA GLY A 421 -27.77 11.07 -16.61
C GLY A 421 -28.73 10.14 -17.36
N ASN A 422 -28.53 10.05 -18.68
CA ASN A 422 -29.36 9.23 -19.58
C ASN A 422 -28.73 7.85 -19.87
N ALA A 423 -27.78 7.40 -19.06
CA ALA A 423 -27.11 6.13 -19.29
C ALA A 423 -28.06 4.96 -19.02
N VAL A 424 -28.21 4.07 -20.00
CA VAL A 424 -29.00 2.85 -19.92
C VAL A 424 -28.13 1.66 -19.50
N LEU A 425 -28.76 0.61 -18.98
CA LEU A 425 -28.05 -0.66 -18.74
C LEU A 425 -27.72 -1.32 -20.08
N PRO A 426 -26.60 -2.02 -20.22
CA PRO A 426 -26.27 -2.77 -21.41
C PRO A 426 -27.28 -3.93 -21.58
N GLU A 427 -27.55 -4.29 -22.82
CA GLU A 427 -28.19 -5.56 -23.13
C GLU A 427 -27.20 -6.69 -22.82
N VAL A 428 -27.67 -7.73 -22.14
CA VAL A 428 -26.86 -8.91 -21.81
C VAL A 428 -27.31 -10.08 -22.64
N ILE A 429 -26.43 -10.54 -23.52
CA ILE A 429 -26.66 -11.71 -24.37
C ILE A 429 -25.83 -12.86 -23.80
N THR A 430 -26.46 -13.98 -23.52
CA THR A 430 -25.78 -15.20 -23.08
C THR A 430 -25.75 -16.19 -24.24
N THR A 431 -24.56 -16.64 -24.61
CA THR A 431 -24.37 -17.58 -25.70
C THR A 431 -23.82 -18.90 -25.20
N GLU A 432 -24.31 -20.00 -25.76
CA GLU A 432 -23.83 -21.33 -25.43
C GLU A 432 -22.62 -21.66 -26.34
N MET A 433 -21.49 -22.06 -25.73
CA MET A 433 -20.33 -22.49 -26.48
C MET A 433 -20.55 -23.88 -27.04
N LYS A 434 -20.73 -23.98 -28.37
CA LYS A 434 -20.78 -25.27 -29.05
C LYS A 434 -19.36 -25.79 -29.24
N TYR A 435 -19.01 -26.81 -28.48
CA TYR A 435 -17.77 -27.56 -28.74
C TYR A 435 -17.90 -28.27 -30.08
N GLY A 436 -17.10 -27.88 -31.07
CA GLY A 436 -17.07 -28.52 -32.37
C GLY A 436 -16.54 -29.96 -32.29
N ALA A 437 -16.84 -30.78 -33.29
CA ALA A 437 -16.39 -32.17 -33.39
C ALA A 437 -14.85 -32.32 -33.50
N ASP A 438 -14.10 -31.22 -33.67
CA ASP A 438 -12.64 -31.20 -33.72
C ASP A 438 -12.06 -30.56 -32.45
N PRO A 439 -11.54 -31.36 -31.51
CA PRO A 439 -10.99 -30.90 -30.25
C PRO A 439 -9.75 -30.00 -30.39
N THR A 440 -9.07 -30.04 -31.54
CA THR A 440 -7.88 -29.23 -31.79
C THR A 440 -8.23 -27.78 -32.16
N LYS A 441 -9.50 -27.52 -32.47
CA LYS A 441 -10.05 -26.23 -32.89
C LYS A 441 -11.06 -25.67 -31.89
N THR A 442 -10.85 -25.84 -30.58
CA THR A 442 -11.70 -25.18 -29.58
C THR A 442 -11.58 -23.66 -29.75
N LYS A 443 -12.58 -23.05 -30.35
CA LYS A 443 -12.75 -21.60 -30.36
C LYS A 443 -13.15 -21.14 -28.97
N ASN A 444 -12.48 -20.11 -28.46
CA ASN A 444 -12.83 -19.47 -27.20
C ASN A 444 -13.86 -18.35 -27.38
N LEU A 445 -14.07 -17.93 -28.62
CA LEU A 445 -15.05 -16.92 -29.02
C LEU A 445 -16.26 -17.62 -29.63
N SER A 446 -17.47 -17.31 -29.13
CA SER A 446 -18.71 -17.73 -29.79
C SER A 446 -18.89 -17.01 -31.12
N ASP A 447 -19.68 -17.59 -32.02
CA ASP A 447 -19.96 -16.95 -33.31
C ASP A 447 -20.66 -15.60 -33.11
N GLU A 448 -21.57 -15.48 -32.13
CA GLU A 448 -22.25 -14.24 -31.78
C GLU A 448 -21.26 -13.18 -31.25
N LEU A 449 -20.31 -13.56 -30.39
CA LEU A 449 -19.29 -12.62 -29.90
C LEU A 449 -18.36 -12.17 -31.02
N THR A 450 -18.01 -13.11 -31.92
CA THR A 450 -17.17 -12.80 -33.09
C THR A 450 -17.86 -11.79 -34.03
N LEU A 451 -19.16 -11.97 -34.27
CA LEU A 451 -19.95 -11.00 -35.04
C LEU A 451 -20.04 -9.64 -34.37
N SER A 452 -20.32 -9.62 -33.07
CA SER A 452 -20.40 -8.37 -32.29
C SER A 452 -19.06 -7.62 -32.24
N ILE A 453 -17.93 -8.33 -32.14
CA ILE A 453 -16.60 -7.71 -32.25
C ILE A 453 -16.43 -7.09 -33.63
N LYS A 454 -16.78 -7.81 -34.71
CA LYS A 454 -16.67 -7.31 -36.08
C LYS A 454 -17.47 -6.02 -36.27
N GLU A 455 -18.74 -6.01 -35.86
CA GLU A 455 -19.61 -4.82 -35.92
C GLU A 455 -19.03 -3.64 -35.11
N THR A 456 -18.47 -3.92 -33.94
CA THR A 456 -17.84 -2.91 -33.10
C THR A 456 -16.66 -2.26 -33.79
N LEU A 457 -15.79 -3.07 -34.43
CA LEU A 457 -14.61 -2.59 -35.14
C LEU A 457 -15.01 -1.80 -36.42
N GLU A 458 -15.99 -2.28 -37.19
CA GLU A 458 -16.53 -1.58 -38.37
C GLU A 458 -17.09 -0.19 -38.02
N ASN A 459 -17.71 -0.07 -36.83
CA ASN A 459 -18.20 1.20 -36.29
C ASN A 459 -17.11 2.07 -35.64
N LYS A 460 -15.82 1.69 -35.75
CA LYS A 460 -14.67 2.37 -35.14
C LYS A 460 -14.85 2.57 -33.63
N LYS A 461 -15.46 1.60 -32.98
CA LYS A 461 -15.63 1.53 -31.51
C LYS A 461 -14.66 0.52 -30.93
N GLN A 462 -14.61 0.49 -29.61
CA GLN A 462 -13.68 -0.36 -28.87
C GLN A 462 -14.42 -1.49 -28.16
N ALA A 463 -13.74 -2.63 -27.97
CA ALA A 463 -14.23 -3.76 -27.23
C ALA A 463 -13.32 -4.09 -26.04
N ILE A 464 -13.92 -4.58 -24.95
CA ILE A 464 -13.19 -5.17 -23.82
C ILE A 464 -13.56 -6.65 -23.72
N LEU A 465 -12.56 -7.51 -23.69
CA LEU A 465 -12.73 -8.94 -23.48
C LEU A 465 -12.18 -9.32 -22.09
N LEU A 466 -13.07 -9.76 -21.23
CA LEU A 466 -12.74 -10.18 -19.88
C LEU A 466 -12.63 -11.69 -19.80
N LEU A 467 -11.44 -12.19 -19.53
CA LEU A 467 -11.26 -13.58 -19.13
C LEU A 467 -11.45 -13.72 -17.63
N ASN A 468 -12.55 -14.34 -17.23
CA ASN A 468 -12.95 -14.44 -15.81
C ASN A 468 -12.05 -15.37 -14.97
N ARG A 469 -11.06 -16.01 -15.56
CA ARG A 469 -10.20 -16.99 -14.88
C ARG A 469 -8.80 -16.43 -14.61
N ARG A 470 -8.40 -16.38 -13.32
CA ARG A 470 -7.01 -16.12 -12.94
C ARG A 470 -6.17 -17.38 -13.17
N GLY A 471 -5.08 -17.23 -13.92
CA GLY A 471 -3.96 -18.16 -13.93
C GLY A 471 -4.09 -19.33 -14.92
N TYR A 472 -2.92 -19.85 -15.28
CA TYR A 472 -2.67 -21.08 -16.02
C TYR A 472 -3.11 -22.33 -15.24
N ASN A 473 -4.35 -22.41 -14.81
CA ASN A 473 -4.88 -23.66 -14.30
C ASN A 473 -5.46 -24.45 -15.47
N THR A 474 -4.58 -24.96 -16.31
CA THR A 474 -4.91 -25.98 -17.27
C THR A 474 -5.29 -27.24 -16.50
N PHE A 475 -6.57 -27.44 -16.25
CA PHE A 475 -7.01 -28.75 -15.78
C PHE A 475 -7.02 -29.70 -16.98
N ALA A 476 -6.70 -30.95 -16.73
CA ALA A 476 -6.81 -31.99 -17.74
C ALA A 476 -8.21 -32.61 -17.69
N ALA A 477 -8.87 -32.70 -18.83
CA ALA A 477 -10.19 -33.34 -18.98
C ALA A 477 -10.20 -34.28 -20.18
N CYS A 478 -10.96 -35.31 -20.09
CA CYS A 478 -11.19 -36.25 -21.21
C CYS A 478 -12.26 -35.68 -22.13
N GLU A 479 -11.95 -35.53 -23.41
CA GLU A 479 -12.90 -35.04 -24.40
C GLU A 479 -13.99 -36.08 -24.74
N SER A 480 -13.67 -37.36 -24.63
CA SER A 480 -14.62 -38.42 -24.98
C SER A 480 -15.73 -38.59 -23.92
N CYS A 481 -15.41 -38.48 -22.63
CA CYS A 481 -16.38 -38.67 -21.55
C CYS A 481 -16.61 -37.46 -20.66
N GLY A 482 -15.94 -36.33 -20.93
CA GLY A 482 -16.06 -35.07 -20.16
C GLY A 482 -15.45 -35.12 -18.75
N LYS A 483 -14.84 -36.24 -18.34
CA LYS A 483 -14.31 -36.38 -16.98
C LYS A 483 -13.07 -35.53 -16.76
N VAL A 484 -13.11 -34.66 -15.75
CA VAL A 484 -11.96 -33.88 -15.30
C VAL A 484 -11.02 -34.76 -14.48
N MET A 485 -9.72 -34.65 -14.70
CA MET A 485 -8.71 -35.35 -13.91
C MET A 485 -8.63 -34.72 -12.51
N THR A 486 -9.07 -35.47 -11.50
CA THR A 486 -9.15 -35.04 -10.12
C THR A 486 -8.07 -35.64 -9.24
N CYS A 487 -7.69 -34.93 -8.19
CA CYS A 487 -6.76 -35.43 -7.18
C CYS A 487 -7.38 -36.59 -6.40
N PRO A 488 -6.71 -37.75 -6.26
CA PRO A 488 -7.25 -38.88 -5.52
C PRO A 488 -7.45 -38.60 -4.03
N ASN A 489 -6.69 -37.62 -3.46
CA ASN A 489 -6.77 -37.31 -2.03
C ASN A 489 -7.78 -36.20 -1.70
N CYS A 490 -8.02 -35.27 -2.62
CA CYS A 490 -8.81 -34.05 -2.35
C CYS A 490 -10.03 -33.92 -3.25
N SER A 491 -10.18 -34.74 -4.27
CA SER A 491 -11.25 -34.69 -5.29
C SER A 491 -11.37 -33.36 -6.06
N ILE A 492 -10.35 -32.47 -5.96
CA ILE A 492 -10.27 -31.24 -6.74
C ILE A 492 -9.53 -31.49 -8.05
N SER A 493 -9.75 -30.65 -9.07
CA SER A 493 -9.08 -30.77 -10.36
C SER A 493 -7.55 -30.65 -10.21
N LEU A 494 -6.82 -31.52 -10.91
CA LEU A 494 -5.37 -31.43 -11.03
C LEU A 494 -4.98 -30.37 -12.07
N THR A 495 -3.93 -29.61 -11.75
CA THR A 495 -3.37 -28.58 -12.63
C THR A 495 -2.16 -29.14 -13.39
N TYR A 496 -2.12 -28.92 -14.69
CA TYR A 496 -0.96 -29.26 -15.50
C TYR A 496 0.12 -28.18 -15.46
N HIS A 497 1.33 -28.62 -15.21
CA HIS A 497 2.53 -27.79 -15.22
C HIS A 497 3.42 -28.11 -16.42
N SER A 498 3.43 -27.26 -17.43
CA SER A 498 4.16 -27.47 -18.68
C SER A 498 5.69 -27.58 -18.47
N LYS A 499 6.25 -26.89 -17.47
CA LYS A 499 7.70 -26.92 -17.18
C LYS A 499 8.22 -28.30 -16.76
N ASN A 500 7.39 -29.14 -16.15
CA ASN A 500 7.79 -30.47 -15.66
C ASN A 500 6.94 -31.61 -16.20
N GLY A 501 5.95 -31.35 -17.07
CA GLY A 501 5.07 -32.35 -17.68
C GLY A 501 4.20 -33.11 -16.68
N ARG A 502 3.85 -32.50 -15.54
CA ARG A 502 3.13 -33.17 -14.44
C ARG A 502 1.78 -32.51 -14.15
N LEU A 503 0.85 -33.37 -13.72
CA LEU A 503 -0.39 -32.95 -13.06
C LEU A 503 -0.13 -32.80 -11.57
N MET A 504 -0.52 -31.65 -10.97
CA MET A 504 -0.28 -31.37 -9.55
C MET A 504 -1.55 -30.86 -8.87
N CYS A 505 -1.73 -31.29 -7.63
CA CYS A 505 -2.73 -30.75 -6.74
C CYS A 505 -2.15 -29.61 -5.90
N HIS A 506 -2.60 -28.38 -6.08
CA HIS A 506 -2.15 -27.23 -5.29
C HIS A 506 -2.64 -27.22 -3.84
N TYR A 507 -3.54 -28.15 -3.48
CA TYR A 507 -4.07 -28.24 -2.11
C TYR A 507 -3.24 -29.19 -1.23
N CYS A 508 -2.94 -30.40 -1.70
CA CYS A 508 -2.21 -31.40 -0.91
C CYS A 508 -0.80 -31.73 -1.43
N GLY A 509 -0.38 -31.12 -2.55
CA GLY A 509 0.92 -31.38 -3.15
C GLY A 509 1.03 -32.70 -3.94
N TYR A 510 -0.06 -33.47 -4.08
CA TYR A 510 -0.05 -34.66 -4.91
C TYR A 510 0.38 -34.33 -6.33
N SER A 511 1.24 -35.16 -6.92
CA SER A 511 1.76 -34.94 -8.28
C SER A 511 1.98 -36.25 -9.01
N GLU A 512 1.55 -36.29 -10.27
CA GLU A 512 1.75 -37.42 -11.16
C GLU A 512 2.18 -36.98 -12.56
N PRO A 513 2.85 -37.86 -13.35
CA PRO A 513 3.14 -37.57 -14.75
C PRO A 513 1.83 -37.40 -15.53
N PHE A 514 1.83 -36.49 -16.50
CA PHE A 514 0.70 -36.37 -17.42
C PHE A 514 0.63 -37.58 -18.34
N THR A 515 -0.57 -38.14 -18.48
CA THR A 515 -0.90 -39.15 -19.49
C THR A 515 -2.12 -38.69 -20.27
N ASN A 516 -2.14 -38.93 -21.58
CA ASN A 516 -3.28 -38.61 -22.40
C ASN A 516 -4.41 -39.67 -22.33
N VAL A 517 -4.24 -40.69 -21.50
CA VAL A 517 -5.22 -41.77 -21.31
C VAL A 517 -6.18 -41.42 -20.17
N CYS A 518 -7.48 -41.43 -20.45
CA CYS A 518 -8.52 -41.22 -19.45
C CYS A 518 -8.62 -42.42 -18.51
N ARG A 519 -8.65 -42.16 -17.20
CA ARG A 519 -8.80 -43.22 -16.18
C ARG A 519 -10.20 -43.80 -16.11
N GLU A 520 -11.22 -43.08 -16.58
CA GLU A 520 -12.61 -43.51 -16.53
C GLU A 520 -13.00 -44.31 -17.77
N CYS A 521 -12.73 -43.81 -18.96
CA CYS A 521 -13.16 -44.46 -20.21
C CYS A 521 -12.02 -45.17 -20.96
N GLY A 522 -10.76 -45.02 -20.54
CA GLY A 522 -9.61 -45.67 -21.19
C GLY A 522 -9.14 -45.03 -22.51
N GLU A 523 -9.89 -44.07 -23.03
CA GLU A 523 -9.57 -43.40 -24.30
C GLU A 523 -8.34 -42.46 -24.17
N LYS A 524 -7.58 -42.37 -25.28
CA LYS A 524 -6.44 -41.48 -25.40
C LYS A 524 -6.87 -40.04 -25.81
N SER A 525 -7.72 -39.45 -25.02
CA SER A 525 -8.39 -38.17 -25.31
C SER A 525 -8.33 -37.18 -24.16
N VAL A 526 -7.36 -37.32 -23.23
CA VAL A 526 -7.17 -36.36 -22.18
C VAL A 526 -6.38 -35.16 -22.74
N VAL A 527 -7.02 -34.00 -22.71
CA VAL A 527 -6.46 -32.72 -23.18
C VAL A 527 -6.40 -31.72 -22.05
N PHE A 528 -5.64 -30.67 -22.27
CA PHE A 528 -5.60 -29.54 -21.38
C PHE A 528 -6.73 -28.56 -21.75
N SER A 529 -7.62 -28.34 -20.82
CA SER A 529 -8.64 -27.29 -20.96
C SER A 529 -8.21 -26.09 -20.13
N GLY A 530 -7.97 -24.99 -20.76
CA GLY A 530 -7.65 -23.72 -20.12
C GLY A 530 -7.30 -22.67 -21.16
N THR A 531 -8.15 -21.64 -21.27
CA THR A 531 -7.91 -20.51 -22.14
C THR A 531 -7.02 -19.52 -21.38
N GLY A 532 -5.78 -19.36 -21.83
CA GLY A 532 -4.93 -18.26 -21.35
C GLY A 532 -5.16 -16.99 -22.19
N THR A 533 -4.89 -15.83 -21.61
CA THR A 533 -4.94 -14.54 -22.33
C THR A 533 -4.09 -14.55 -23.60
N GLN A 534 -2.98 -15.27 -23.61
CA GLN A 534 -2.10 -15.39 -24.77
C GLN A 534 -2.77 -16.14 -25.92
N ARG A 535 -3.42 -17.28 -25.64
CA ARG A 535 -4.12 -18.07 -26.68
C ARG A 535 -5.30 -17.28 -27.26
N LEU A 536 -6.00 -16.54 -26.41
CA LEU A 536 -7.11 -15.70 -26.86
C LEU A 536 -6.61 -14.51 -27.69
N GLU A 537 -5.44 -13.96 -27.38
CA GLU A 537 -4.78 -12.94 -28.20
C GLU A 537 -4.43 -13.48 -29.58
N GLU A 538 -3.88 -14.69 -29.69
CA GLU A 538 -3.59 -15.37 -30.95
C GLU A 538 -4.88 -15.59 -31.75
N GLU A 539 -5.95 -16.09 -31.13
CA GLU A 539 -7.25 -16.29 -31.78
C GLU A 539 -7.88 -14.99 -32.30
N LEU A 540 -7.70 -13.88 -31.55
CA LEU A 540 -8.13 -12.56 -31.97
C LEU A 540 -7.32 -12.06 -33.19
N HIS A 541 -6.01 -12.27 -33.20
CA HIS A 541 -5.17 -11.90 -34.33
C HIS A 541 -5.51 -12.70 -35.62
N ASP A 542 -5.83 -13.99 -35.44
CA ASP A 542 -6.25 -14.84 -36.54
C ASP A 542 -7.62 -14.42 -37.11
N SER A 543 -8.56 -14.05 -36.20
CA SER A 543 -9.92 -13.67 -36.59
C SER A 543 -10.04 -12.23 -37.08
N PHE A 544 -9.19 -11.33 -36.56
CA PHE A 544 -9.18 -9.90 -36.83
C PHE A 544 -7.76 -9.37 -37.05
N PRO A 545 -7.10 -9.68 -38.17
CA PRO A 545 -5.68 -9.35 -38.40
C PRO A 545 -5.35 -7.86 -38.34
N GLU A 546 -6.34 -7.00 -38.63
CA GLU A 546 -6.16 -5.54 -38.64
C GLU A 546 -6.45 -4.90 -37.25
N ALA A 547 -7.01 -5.64 -36.32
CA ALA A 547 -7.35 -5.12 -35.00
C ALA A 547 -6.11 -5.01 -34.09
N ARG A 548 -5.95 -3.88 -33.44
CA ARG A 548 -4.87 -3.63 -32.47
C ARG A 548 -5.32 -4.12 -31.10
N VAL A 549 -4.76 -5.24 -30.67
CA VAL A 549 -5.10 -5.87 -29.38
C VAL A 549 -4.14 -5.42 -28.29
N LEU A 550 -4.67 -4.97 -27.18
CA LEU A 550 -3.93 -4.66 -25.94
C LEU A 550 -4.18 -5.76 -24.91
N ARG A 551 -3.17 -6.56 -24.60
CA ARG A 551 -3.26 -7.55 -23.53
C ARG A 551 -2.78 -6.98 -22.19
N LEU A 552 -3.63 -7.09 -21.16
CA LEU A 552 -3.37 -6.66 -19.79
C LEU A 552 -3.54 -7.85 -18.81
N ASP A 553 -2.43 -8.46 -18.45
CA ASP A 553 -2.38 -9.51 -17.44
C ASP A 553 -1.19 -9.29 -16.47
N ALA A 554 -1.08 -10.13 -15.44
CA ALA A 554 -0.03 -10.02 -14.44
C ALA A 554 1.38 -10.19 -15.02
N ASP A 555 1.52 -10.90 -16.16
CA ASP A 555 2.82 -11.16 -16.80
C ASP A 555 3.27 -9.99 -17.67
N THR A 556 2.31 -9.25 -18.27
CA THR A 556 2.59 -8.10 -19.14
C THR A 556 2.75 -6.79 -18.36
N THR A 557 2.24 -6.72 -17.13
CA THR A 557 2.24 -5.52 -16.29
C THR A 557 3.20 -5.64 -15.12
N THR A 558 4.51 -5.56 -15.39
CA THR A 558 5.56 -5.68 -14.37
C THR A 558 5.68 -4.42 -13.48
N SER A 559 5.14 -3.27 -13.89
CA SER A 559 5.12 -2.05 -13.10
C SER A 559 3.79 -1.30 -13.24
N ARG A 560 3.39 -0.60 -12.18
CA ARG A 560 2.21 0.28 -12.20
C ARG A 560 2.26 1.31 -13.32
N TYR A 561 3.44 1.85 -13.60
CA TYR A 561 3.64 2.84 -14.66
C TYR A 561 3.33 2.29 -16.05
N SER A 562 3.66 1.01 -16.29
CA SER A 562 3.34 0.34 -17.56
C SER A 562 1.84 0.15 -17.74
N PHE A 563 1.13 -0.23 -16.66
CA PHE A 563 -0.33 -0.38 -16.68
C PHE A 563 -1.05 0.94 -16.98
N GLU A 564 -0.71 2.00 -16.25
CA GLU A 564 -1.30 3.34 -16.47
C GLU A 564 -1.07 3.87 -17.89
N ASN A 565 0.13 3.65 -18.43
CA ASN A 565 0.46 4.05 -19.79
C ASN A 565 -0.34 3.27 -20.83
N SER A 566 -0.51 1.96 -20.61
CA SER A 566 -1.32 1.11 -21.50
C SER A 566 -2.79 1.52 -21.50
N LEU A 567 -3.37 1.85 -20.34
CA LEU A 567 -4.74 2.37 -20.25
C LEU A 567 -4.90 3.71 -20.98
N LYS A 568 -3.94 4.63 -20.86
CA LYS A 568 -3.96 5.90 -21.58
C LYS A 568 -3.94 5.69 -23.10
N LYS A 569 -3.12 4.79 -23.59
CA LYS A 569 -3.06 4.43 -25.01
C LYS A 569 -4.39 3.87 -25.52
N PHE A 570 -5.03 3.00 -24.72
CA PHE A 570 -6.37 2.50 -25.06
C PHE A 570 -7.41 3.62 -25.08
N THR A 571 -7.43 4.50 -24.09
CA THR A 571 -8.31 5.67 -24.06
C THR A 571 -8.14 6.58 -25.28
N ASN A 572 -6.90 6.74 -25.74
CA ASN A 572 -6.57 7.55 -26.92
C ASN A 572 -6.91 6.88 -28.26
N GLY A 573 -7.43 5.64 -28.26
CA GLY A 573 -7.77 4.91 -29.46
C GLY A 573 -6.58 4.30 -30.20
N GLU A 574 -5.44 4.12 -29.52
CA GLU A 574 -4.27 3.42 -30.09
C GLU A 574 -4.51 1.91 -30.22
N TYR A 575 -5.50 1.37 -29.50
CA TYR A 575 -5.92 -0.02 -29.51
C TYR A 575 -7.43 -0.12 -29.69
N ASP A 576 -7.88 -1.19 -30.34
CA ASP A 576 -9.28 -1.44 -30.68
C ASP A 576 -9.93 -2.45 -29.72
N ILE A 577 -9.16 -3.44 -29.28
CA ILE A 577 -9.60 -4.48 -28.35
C ILE A 577 -8.67 -4.49 -27.13
N MET A 578 -9.26 -4.46 -25.95
CA MET A 578 -8.54 -4.70 -24.70
C MET A 578 -8.91 -6.08 -24.16
N LEU A 579 -7.91 -6.93 -24.00
CA LEU A 579 -8.03 -8.27 -23.45
C LEU A 579 -7.38 -8.33 -22.08
N GLY A 580 -8.07 -8.82 -21.07
CA GLY A 580 -7.47 -8.97 -19.77
C GLY A 580 -8.27 -9.84 -18.80
N THR A 581 -7.70 -9.98 -17.60
CA THR A 581 -8.35 -10.66 -16.47
C THR A 581 -9.04 -9.62 -15.56
N GLN A 582 -9.26 -9.93 -14.31
CA GLN A 582 -9.93 -9.03 -13.34
C GLN A 582 -9.40 -7.59 -13.29
N MET A 583 -8.17 -7.34 -13.79
CA MET A 583 -7.58 -5.98 -13.83
C MET A 583 -8.33 -5.03 -14.76
N VAL A 584 -9.03 -5.55 -15.79
CA VAL A 584 -9.79 -4.74 -16.75
C VAL A 584 -11.29 -4.67 -16.43
N ALA A 585 -11.72 -5.36 -15.33
CA ALA A 585 -13.13 -5.52 -15.01
C ALA A 585 -13.72 -4.35 -14.20
N LYS A 586 -12.90 -3.52 -13.56
CA LYS A 586 -13.40 -2.57 -12.54
C LYS A 586 -12.65 -1.25 -12.55
N GLY A 587 -13.38 -0.18 -12.18
CA GLY A 587 -12.79 1.14 -11.95
C GLY A 587 -12.33 1.86 -13.23
N LEU A 588 -12.73 1.39 -14.40
CA LEU A 588 -12.38 1.96 -15.70
C LEU A 588 -13.64 2.51 -16.37
N ASP A 589 -13.50 3.65 -17.02
CA ASP A 589 -14.55 4.29 -17.81
C ASP A 589 -13.97 4.69 -19.17
N PHE A 590 -14.49 4.05 -20.21
CA PHE A 590 -14.04 4.24 -21.59
C PHE A 590 -15.24 4.59 -22.49
N PRO A 591 -15.43 5.85 -22.85
CA PRO A 591 -16.59 6.30 -23.62
C PRO A 591 -16.75 5.63 -24.98
N ASN A 592 -15.66 5.14 -25.56
CA ASN A 592 -15.66 4.50 -26.88
C ASN A 592 -15.90 2.98 -26.83
N VAL A 593 -15.95 2.39 -25.66
CA VAL A 593 -16.23 0.96 -25.50
C VAL A 593 -17.73 0.73 -25.56
N THR A 594 -18.17 -0.03 -26.55
CA THR A 594 -19.58 -0.38 -26.77
C THR A 594 -19.86 -1.87 -26.61
N LEU A 595 -18.82 -2.70 -26.55
CA LEU A 595 -18.92 -4.15 -26.38
C LEU A 595 -18.05 -4.62 -25.22
N VAL A 596 -18.63 -5.46 -24.34
CA VAL A 596 -17.89 -6.19 -23.32
C VAL A 596 -18.18 -7.68 -23.48
N GLY A 597 -17.18 -8.47 -23.83
CA GLY A 597 -17.25 -9.93 -23.92
C GLY A 597 -16.71 -10.57 -22.64
N ILE A 598 -17.50 -11.41 -21.98
CA ILE A 598 -17.05 -12.18 -20.80
C ILE A 598 -16.84 -13.63 -21.24
N ILE A 599 -15.60 -14.08 -21.16
CA ILE A 599 -15.17 -15.42 -21.54
C ILE A 599 -14.90 -16.22 -20.29
N SER A 600 -15.66 -17.31 -20.09
CA SER A 600 -15.57 -18.15 -18.88
C SER A 600 -15.36 -19.62 -19.22
#